data_06909559d4ba18c5b2180c15e6cc29e7
#
_entry.id   06909559d4ba18c5b2180c15e6cc29e7
#
_cell.length_a   1.000
_cell.length_b   1.000
_cell.length_c   1.000
_cell.angle_alpha   90.00
_cell.angle_beta   90.00
_cell.angle_gamma   90.00
#
_symmetry.space_group_name_H-M   'P 1'
#
loop_
_entity.id
_entity.type
_entity.pdbx_description
1 polymer ?
#
loop_
_entity_poly.entity_id
_entity_poly.type
_entity_poly.pdbx_seq_one_letter_code
_entity_poly.pdbx_strand_id
1 'polypeptide(L)'
;MQCTKEVISILPFWPSLSEQQKQQFESGLLYKRCRARESLTFSGEKKDGMLIVLHGVIRVYMVSGTGREVTILIMRPGDVFNILTADRARPGDIMPQLQAMSDAAVAY
;
A
#
# COMPACT_ATOMS: atom_id res chain seq x y z
N MET A 1 0.37 -13.67 13.44
CA MET A 1 -0.10 -12.54 12.63
C MET A 1 -0.28 -11.31 13.53
N GLN A 2 0.29 -10.20 13.14
CA GLN A 2 0.14 -8.98 13.93
C GLN A 2 -1.30 -8.46 13.84
N CYS A 3 -1.78 -7.90 14.94
CA CYS A 3 -3.07 -7.23 14.96
C CYS A 3 -3.00 -5.95 14.12
N THR A 4 -4.06 -5.65 13.38
CA THR A 4 -4.13 -4.43 12.57
C THR A 4 -3.87 -3.18 13.40
N LYS A 5 -4.42 -3.11 14.62
CA LYS A 5 -4.20 -1.98 15.52
C LYS A 5 -2.74 -1.81 15.92
N GLU A 6 -2.02 -2.92 16.12
CA GLU A 6 -0.60 -2.85 16.47
C GLU A 6 0.21 -2.24 15.33
N VAL A 7 -0.04 -2.67 14.10
CA VAL A 7 0.67 -2.14 12.94
C VAL A 7 0.35 -0.67 12.72
N ILE A 8 -0.91 -0.30 12.81
CA ILE A 8 -1.31 1.10 12.61
C ILE A 8 -0.73 2.00 13.70
N SER A 9 -0.69 1.53 14.94
CA SER A 9 -0.22 2.35 16.07
C SER A 9 1.28 2.66 16.02
N ILE A 10 2.07 1.91 15.25
CA ILE A 10 3.51 2.18 15.10
C ILE A 10 3.83 3.11 13.93
N LEU A 11 2.84 3.59 13.19
CA LEU A 11 3.05 4.54 12.11
C LEU A 11 3.63 5.83 12.67
N PRO A 12 4.62 6.45 11.96
CA PRO A 12 5.32 7.62 12.49
C PRO A 12 4.43 8.80 12.86
N PHE A 13 3.33 8.98 12.14
CA PHE A 13 2.42 10.10 12.37
C PHE A 13 1.32 9.81 13.41
N TRP A 14 1.22 8.56 13.88
CA TRP A 14 0.13 8.14 14.75
C TRP A 14 0.04 8.94 16.06
N PRO A 15 1.16 9.18 16.77
CA PRO A 15 1.09 9.95 18.02
C PRO A 15 0.63 11.40 17.83
N SER A 16 0.76 11.93 16.62
CA SER A 16 0.37 13.32 16.31
C SER A 16 -1.12 13.48 16.09
N LEU A 17 -1.87 12.38 15.98
CA LEU A 17 -3.30 12.42 15.72
C LEU A 17 -4.09 12.53 17.01
N SER A 18 -5.18 13.31 16.98
CA SER A 18 -6.17 13.32 18.06
C SER A 18 -6.97 12.02 18.04
N GLU A 19 -7.68 11.73 19.15
CA GLU A 19 -8.52 10.53 19.18
C GLU A 19 -9.57 10.52 18.07
N GLN A 20 -10.14 11.68 17.76
CA GLN A 20 -11.11 11.80 16.68
C GLN A 20 -10.46 11.53 15.33
N GLN A 21 -9.26 12.05 15.10
CA GLN A 21 -8.51 11.80 13.87
C GLN A 21 -8.14 10.33 13.73
N LYS A 22 -7.73 9.68 14.82
CA LYS A 22 -7.43 8.23 14.82
C LYS A 22 -8.65 7.41 14.42
N GLN A 23 -9.82 7.74 14.98
CA GLN A 23 -11.06 7.05 14.62
C GLN A 23 -11.44 7.26 13.17
N GLN A 24 -11.30 8.49 12.66
CA GLN A 24 -11.57 8.78 11.26
C GLN A 24 -10.61 8.04 10.33
N PHE A 25 -9.35 7.96 10.69
CA PHE A 25 -8.34 7.26 9.93
C PHE A 25 -8.67 5.76 9.84
N GLU A 26 -8.94 5.13 10.99
CA GLU A 26 -9.26 3.71 11.03
C GLU A 26 -10.56 3.38 10.28
N SER A 27 -11.58 4.21 10.41
CA SER A 27 -12.87 3.96 9.77
C SER A 27 -12.83 4.14 8.27
N GLY A 28 -11.88 4.93 7.77
CA GLY A 28 -11.71 5.16 6.34
C GLY A 28 -10.86 4.11 5.63
N LEU A 29 -10.25 3.19 6.36
CA LEU A 29 -9.38 2.19 5.77
C LEU A 29 -10.18 1.04 5.17
N LEU A 30 -9.76 0.60 3.99
CA LEU A 30 -10.20 -0.62 3.36
C LEU A 30 -9.11 -1.67 3.53
N TYR A 31 -9.50 -2.93 3.58
CA TYR A 31 -8.57 -4.03 3.83
C TYR A 31 -8.61 -5.02 2.68
N LYS A 32 -7.43 -5.52 2.30
CA LYS A 32 -7.32 -6.52 1.25
C LYS A 32 -6.32 -7.58 1.64
N ARG A 33 -6.68 -8.83 1.43
CA ARG A 33 -5.77 -9.97 1.55
C ARG A 33 -5.30 -10.38 0.17
N CYS A 34 -4.02 -10.73 0.08
CA CYS A 34 -3.38 -11.12 -1.17
C CYS A 34 -2.66 -12.44 -0.97
N ARG A 35 -2.69 -13.26 -2.00
CA ARG A 35 -1.86 -14.48 -2.03
C ARG A 35 -0.49 -14.15 -2.61
N ALA A 36 0.48 -15.01 -2.29
CA ALA A 36 1.81 -14.87 -2.86
C ALA A 36 1.74 -14.77 -4.40
N ARG A 37 2.50 -13.84 -4.96
CA ARG A 37 2.59 -13.51 -6.40
C ARG A 37 1.38 -12.80 -6.98
N GLU A 38 0.33 -12.56 -6.19
CA GLU A 38 -0.82 -11.80 -6.65
C GLU A 38 -0.43 -10.34 -6.86
N SER A 39 -0.86 -9.76 -7.98
CA SER A 39 -0.70 -8.33 -8.24
C SER A 39 -1.80 -7.55 -7.55
N LEU A 40 -1.42 -6.41 -6.97
CA LEU A 40 -2.39 -5.53 -6.32
C LEU A 40 -2.77 -4.41 -7.26
N THR A 41 -4.08 -4.24 -7.46
CA THR A 41 -4.62 -3.14 -8.25
C THR A 41 -5.59 -2.35 -7.40
N PHE A 42 -5.51 -1.03 -7.48
CA PHE A 42 -6.33 -0.12 -6.69
C PHE A 42 -7.05 0.83 -7.64
N SER A 43 -8.09 0.33 -8.30
CA SER A 43 -8.86 1.14 -9.24
C SER A 43 -10.27 1.34 -8.70
N GLY A 44 -10.77 2.53 -8.81
CA GLY A 44 -12.18 2.88 -8.64
C GLY A 44 -12.59 3.34 -7.26
N GLU A 45 -12.13 2.72 -6.19
CA GLU A 45 -12.64 3.03 -4.84
C GLU A 45 -11.95 4.19 -4.17
N LYS A 46 -10.62 4.29 -4.34
CA LYS A 46 -9.83 5.43 -3.85
C LYS A 46 -8.96 5.95 -4.96
N LYS A 47 -9.00 7.24 -5.17
CA LYS A 47 -8.25 7.89 -6.25
C LYS A 47 -6.82 8.20 -5.86
N ASP A 48 -6.55 8.38 -4.61
CA ASP A 48 -5.19 8.50 -4.05
C ASP A 48 -5.27 8.14 -2.59
N GLY A 49 -4.14 7.81 -2.00
CA GLY A 49 -4.11 7.43 -0.61
C GLY A 49 -2.85 6.69 -0.24
N MET A 50 -2.86 6.15 0.94
CA MET A 50 -1.74 5.40 1.49
C MET A 50 -2.06 3.91 1.48
N LEU A 51 -1.06 3.12 1.13
CA LEU A 51 -1.08 1.68 1.31
C LEU A 51 -0.23 1.35 2.52
N ILE A 52 -0.78 0.60 3.46
CA ILE A 52 -0.08 0.17 4.67
C ILE A 52 0.02 -1.34 4.62
N VAL A 53 1.22 -1.89 4.76
CA VAL A 53 1.41 -3.34 4.83
C VAL A 53 1.13 -3.77 6.27
N LEU A 54 0.17 -4.67 6.44
CA LEU A 54 -0.22 -5.21 7.74
C LEU A 54 0.45 -6.54 8.03
N HIS A 55 0.64 -7.35 6.98
CA HIS A 55 1.22 -8.69 7.09
C HIS A 55 1.87 -9.04 5.75
N GLY A 56 2.94 -9.83 5.81
CA GLY A 56 3.62 -10.28 4.61
C GLY A 56 4.53 -9.24 4.00
N VAL A 57 4.89 -9.45 2.74
CA VAL A 57 5.85 -8.62 2.02
C VAL A 57 5.28 -8.23 0.67
N ILE A 58 5.37 -6.95 0.35
CA ILE A 58 4.91 -6.39 -0.93
C ILE A 58 6.11 -5.83 -1.69
N ARG A 59 6.20 -6.18 -2.96
CA ARG A 59 7.21 -5.66 -3.87
C ARG A 59 6.63 -4.52 -4.70
N VAL A 60 7.33 -3.39 -4.74
CA VAL A 60 7.02 -2.31 -5.67
C VAL A 60 8.05 -2.39 -6.80
N TYR A 61 7.58 -2.46 -8.03
CA TYR A 61 8.45 -2.62 -9.19
C TYR A 61 7.96 -1.79 -10.36
N MET A 62 8.84 -1.59 -11.33
CA MET A 62 8.52 -0.92 -12.58
C MET A 62 8.85 -1.83 -13.73
N VAL A 63 8.12 -1.66 -14.85
CA VAL A 63 8.38 -2.40 -16.07
C VAL A 63 9.00 -1.44 -17.07
N SER A 64 10.20 -1.78 -17.56
CA SER A 64 10.88 -0.98 -18.56
C SER A 64 10.24 -1.15 -19.94
N GLY A 65 10.62 -0.29 -20.90
CA GLY A 65 10.12 -0.37 -22.27
C GLY A 65 10.44 -1.69 -22.98
N THR A 66 11.43 -2.44 -22.47
CA THR A 66 11.80 -3.76 -23.00
C THR A 66 11.06 -4.90 -22.28
N GLY A 67 10.16 -4.58 -21.35
CA GLY A 67 9.42 -5.58 -20.57
C GLY A 67 10.16 -6.11 -19.35
N ARG A 68 11.33 -5.54 -19.03
CA ARG A 68 12.10 -5.96 -17.87
C ARG A 68 11.54 -5.34 -16.59
N GLU A 69 11.36 -6.16 -15.57
CA GLU A 69 10.93 -5.70 -14.25
C GLU A 69 12.12 -5.25 -13.42
N VAL A 70 11.98 -4.10 -12.78
CA VAL A 70 13.00 -3.57 -11.87
C VAL A 70 12.32 -3.32 -10.53
N THR A 71 12.74 -4.05 -9.49
CA THR A 71 12.24 -3.84 -8.14
C THR A 71 12.80 -2.55 -7.57
N ILE A 72 11.91 -1.67 -7.13
CA ILE A 72 12.29 -0.38 -6.56
C ILE A 72 12.34 -0.47 -5.04
N LEU A 73 11.39 -1.17 -4.44
CA LEU A 73 11.19 -1.13 -3.00
C LEU A 73 10.56 -2.44 -2.55
N ILE A 74 11.00 -2.92 -1.39
CA ILE A 74 10.38 -4.05 -0.68
C ILE A 74 9.73 -3.48 0.58
N MET A 75 8.43 -3.72 0.75
CA MET A 75 7.68 -3.20 1.89
C MET A 75 7.32 -4.34 2.84
N ARG A 76 7.46 -4.06 4.12
CA ARG A 76 7.19 -4.98 5.22
C ARG A 76 6.12 -4.41 6.13
N PRO A 77 5.59 -5.18 7.10
CA PRO A 77 4.55 -4.66 8.00
C PRO A 77 4.97 -3.34 8.65
N GLY A 78 4.07 -2.37 8.60
CA GLY A 78 4.31 -1.02 9.09
C GLY A 78 4.79 -0.03 8.03
N ASP A 79 5.25 -0.50 6.87
CA ASP A 79 5.66 0.37 5.78
C ASP A 79 4.44 0.96 5.08
N VAL A 80 4.59 2.19 4.63
CA VAL A 80 3.54 2.98 3.99
C VAL A 80 4.00 3.40 2.60
N PHE A 81 3.11 3.27 1.63
CA PHE A 81 3.37 3.69 0.26
C PHE A 81 2.23 4.59 -0.22
N ASN A 82 2.58 5.72 -0.83
CA ASN A 82 1.59 6.61 -1.43
C ASN A 82 1.19 6.10 -2.80
N ILE A 83 -0.11 5.91 -3.00
CA ILE A 83 -0.66 5.39 -4.25
C ILE A 83 -1.04 6.57 -5.14
N LEU A 84 -0.49 6.58 -6.37
CA LEU A 84 -0.91 7.50 -7.42
C LEU A 84 -1.85 6.76 -8.36
N THR A 85 -3.07 7.25 -8.49
CA THR A 85 -4.05 6.62 -9.38
C THR A 85 -3.90 7.14 -10.81
N ALA A 86 -4.50 6.41 -11.75
CA ALA A 86 -4.48 6.78 -13.16
C ALA A 86 -5.09 8.17 -13.42
N ASP A 87 -6.06 8.60 -12.60
CA ASP A 87 -6.69 9.91 -12.75
C ASP A 87 -5.73 11.07 -12.50
N ARG A 88 -4.69 10.84 -11.71
CA ARG A 88 -3.70 11.84 -11.38
C ARG A 88 -2.40 11.69 -12.16
N ALA A 89 -2.23 10.58 -12.85
CA ALA A 89 -1.06 10.35 -13.66
C ALA A 89 -1.07 11.28 -14.88
N ARG A 90 0.08 11.86 -15.18
CA ARG A 90 0.27 12.69 -16.37
C ARG A 90 0.78 11.81 -17.51
N PRO A 91 0.55 12.20 -18.77
CA PRO A 91 1.17 11.50 -19.89
C PRO A 91 2.69 11.41 -19.71
N GLY A 92 3.24 10.21 -19.83
CA GLY A 92 4.66 9.95 -19.62
C GLY A 92 5.05 9.57 -18.21
N ASP A 93 4.15 9.68 -17.23
CA ASP A 93 4.43 9.20 -15.87
C ASP A 93 4.60 7.68 -15.87
N ILE A 94 5.58 7.23 -15.10
CA ILE A 94 5.81 5.81 -14.90
C ILE A 94 5.05 5.39 -13.66
N MET A 95 4.13 4.44 -13.82
CA MET A 95 3.30 3.95 -12.72
C MET A 95 3.94 2.73 -12.08
N PRO A 96 4.23 2.78 -10.78
CA PRO A 96 4.73 1.59 -10.08
C PRO A 96 3.67 0.51 -10.01
N GLN A 97 4.14 -0.74 -10.06
CA GLN A 97 3.32 -1.93 -9.91
C GLN A 97 3.57 -2.53 -8.53
N LEU A 98 2.57 -3.19 -7.99
CA LEU A 98 2.64 -3.81 -6.66
C LEU A 98 2.33 -5.30 -6.78
N GLN A 99 3.15 -6.11 -6.13
CA GLN A 99 2.98 -7.56 -6.13
C GLN A 99 3.28 -8.12 -4.75
N ALA A 100 2.42 -9.02 -4.26
CA ALA A 100 2.66 -9.74 -3.02
C ALA A 100 3.78 -10.77 -3.25
N MET A 101 4.81 -10.73 -2.42
CA MET A 101 5.90 -11.72 -2.45
C MET A 101 5.59 -12.92 -1.58
N SER A 102 4.67 -12.78 -0.66
CA SER A 102 4.14 -13.82 0.21
C SER A 102 2.66 -13.59 0.37
N ASP A 103 1.95 -14.49 1.06
CA ASP A 103 0.62 -14.17 1.50
C ASP A 103 0.68 -12.90 2.33
N ALA A 104 -0.16 -11.93 2.04
CA ALA A 104 -0.05 -10.59 2.60
C ALA A 104 -1.43 -10.01 2.92
N ALA A 105 -1.44 -9.00 3.78
CA ALA A 105 -2.62 -8.21 4.07
C ALA A 105 -2.23 -6.74 4.08
N VAL A 106 -3.05 -5.90 3.47
CA VAL A 106 -2.80 -4.47 3.36
C VAL A 106 -4.04 -3.69 3.76
N ALA A 107 -3.82 -2.44 4.19
CA ALA A 107 -4.88 -1.45 4.41
C ALA A 107 -4.63 -0.25 3.53
N TYR A 108 -5.71 0.37 3.05
CA TYR A 108 -5.57 1.54 2.18
C TYR A 108 -6.78 2.46 2.25
#